data_581410820eea76a9f562baeb04a6516a
#
_entry.id   581410820eea76a9f562baeb04a6516a
#
_cell.length_a   1.000
_cell.length_b   1.000
_cell.length_c   1.000
_cell.angle_alpha   90.00
_cell.angle_beta   90.00
_cell.angle_gamma   90.00
#
_symmetry.space_group_name_H-M   'P 1'
#
loop_
_entity.id
_entity.type
_entity.pdbx_description
1 polymer ?
#
loop_
_entity_poly.entity_id
_entity_poly.type
_entity_poly.pdbx_seq_one_letter_code
_entity_poly.pdbx_strand_id
1 'polypeptide(L)'
;MIDKSISLSTSANPLASRRDIITVAAAAGAIAATGATQAQAEAQHLRIFNPPSMPKPVGYSHVAEVTAGRTVYIAGQLGLDPSGKMAGAPGDFRAQATQVFENLKAALTAVGGSFEHVVKLNAYFTDIAGHIPIFREVRDRYVSKDTPPPSTAVQVVRLARDGFLLEVEVIAVLPPRA
;
A
#
# COMPACT_ATOMS: atom_id res chain seq x y z
N MET A 1 -78.93 -11.71 18.19
CA MET A 1 -79.22 -11.84 16.76
C MET A 1 -77.90 -11.86 16.01
N ILE A 2 -77.65 -12.95 15.36
CA ILE A 2 -76.70 -13.23 14.30
C ILE A 2 -75.19 -13.39 14.71
N ASP A 3 -74.88 -14.62 14.85
CA ASP A 3 -73.65 -15.39 14.69
C ASP A 3 -72.96 -15.13 13.35
N LYS A 4 -71.59 -15.05 13.36
CA LYS A 4 -70.81 -15.51 12.25
C LYS A 4 -69.41 -15.89 12.69
N SER A 5 -69.23 -17.18 12.89
CA SER A 5 -67.94 -17.89 12.89
C SER A 5 -67.06 -17.56 11.66
N ILE A 6 -65.77 -17.27 11.88
CA ILE A 6 -64.79 -17.24 10.83
C ILE A 6 -63.76 -18.35 11.08
N SER A 7 -63.74 -19.27 10.11
CA SER A 7 -62.87 -20.42 10.00
C SER A 7 -61.42 -20.01 9.83
N LEU A 8 -60.53 -20.57 10.66
CA LEU A 8 -59.05 -20.53 10.49
C LEU A 8 -58.64 -21.53 9.39
N SER A 9 -58.23 -21.04 8.24
CA SER A 9 -57.58 -21.85 7.22
C SER A 9 -56.08 -21.89 7.49
N THR A 10 -55.62 -23.05 7.91
CA THR A 10 -54.17 -23.37 8.06
C THR A 10 -53.61 -23.67 6.69
N SER A 11 -52.87 -22.75 6.08
CA SER A 11 -52.09 -22.97 4.87
C SER A 11 -50.76 -23.56 5.25
N ALA A 12 -50.53 -24.83 5.00
CA ALA A 12 -49.28 -25.51 5.12
C ALA A 12 -48.32 -25.02 4.02
N ASN A 13 -47.16 -24.52 4.43
CA ASN A 13 -46.08 -24.13 3.54
C ASN A 13 -45.35 -25.39 3.03
N PRO A 14 -45.26 -25.65 1.72
CA PRO A 14 -44.61 -26.83 1.20
C PRO A 14 -43.09 -26.68 1.40
N LEU A 15 -42.51 -27.73 1.96
CA LEU A 15 -41.06 -27.91 2.17
C LEU A 15 -40.28 -27.67 0.87
N ALA A 16 -39.28 -26.80 0.93
CA ALA A 16 -38.35 -26.55 -0.16
C ALA A 16 -37.68 -27.87 -0.61
N SER A 17 -37.69 -28.09 -1.91
CA SER A 17 -37.19 -29.30 -2.55
C SER A 17 -35.69 -29.47 -2.25
N ARG A 18 -35.22 -30.70 -2.03
CA ARG A 18 -33.76 -31.02 -1.87
C ARG A 18 -32.90 -30.51 -3.02
N ARG A 19 -33.47 -30.24 -4.19
CA ARG A 19 -32.77 -29.64 -5.34
C ARG A 19 -32.41 -28.17 -5.11
N ASP A 20 -33.27 -27.40 -4.43
CA ASP A 20 -32.99 -25.98 -4.18
C ASP A 20 -31.86 -25.76 -3.17
N ILE A 21 -31.72 -26.68 -2.19
CA ILE A 21 -30.62 -26.65 -1.21
C ILE A 21 -29.28 -26.91 -1.88
N ILE A 22 -29.22 -27.85 -2.85
CA ILE A 22 -27.98 -28.18 -3.57
C ILE A 22 -27.54 -27.02 -4.47
N THR A 23 -28.48 -26.29 -5.10
CA THR A 23 -28.17 -25.15 -5.98
C THR A 23 -27.61 -23.97 -5.20
N VAL A 24 -28.15 -23.67 -3.99
CA VAL A 24 -27.65 -22.58 -3.12
C VAL A 24 -26.25 -22.91 -2.57
N ALA A 25 -26.00 -24.17 -2.18
CA ALA A 25 -24.67 -24.57 -1.69
C ALA A 25 -23.60 -24.53 -2.78
N ALA A 26 -23.92 -24.88 -4.04
CA ALA A 26 -23.02 -24.80 -5.17
C ALA A 26 -22.67 -23.33 -5.54
N ALA A 27 -23.64 -22.40 -5.47
CA ALA A 27 -23.39 -20.97 -5.73
C ALA A 27 -22.50 -20.34 -4.65
N ALA A 28 -22.71 -20.67 -3.37
CA ALA A 28 -21.86 -20.16 -2.26
C ALA A 28 -20.43 -20.70 -2.35
N GLY A 29 -20.24 -21.95 -2.76
CA GLY A 29 -18.92 -22.54 -2.96
C GLY A 29 -18.14 -21.93 -4.12
N ALA A 30 -18.82 -21.56 -5.22
CA ALA A 30 -18.20 -20.92 -6.38
C ALA A 30 -17.74 -19.49 -6.08
N ILE A 31 -18.48 -18.72 -5.30
CA ILE A 31 -18.08 -17.34 -4.89
C ILE A 31 -16.87 -17.37 -3.94
N ALA A 32 -16.81 -18.32 -3.01
CA ALA A 32 -15.68 -18.46 -2.10
C ALA A 32 -14.40 -18.93 -2.83
N ALA A 33 -14.52 -19.80 -3.83
CA ALA A 33 -13.38 -20.27 -4.61
C ALA A 33 -12.80 -19.18 -5.53
N THR A 34 -13.65 -18.33 -6.13
CA THR A 34 -13.19 -17.22 -6.98
C THR A 34 -12.50 -16.13 -6.17
N GLY A 35 -12.99 -15.80 -4.97
CA GLY A 35 -12.34 -14.84 -4.09
C GLY A 35 -10.96 -15.29 -3.60
N ALA A 36 -10.80 -16.55 -3.24
CA ALA A 36 -9.52 -17.13 -2.83
C ALA A 36 -8.51 -17.16 -3.98
N THR A 37 -8.95 -17.45 -5.21
CA THR A 37 -8.07 -17.49 -6.38
C THR A 37 -7.59 -16.10 -6.78
N GLN A 38 -8.42 -15.06 -6.67
CA GLN A 38 -8.02 -13.67 -6.93
C GLN A 38 -7.02 -13.16 -5.89
N ALA A 39 -7.26 -13.39 -4.60
CA ALA A 39 -6.34 -13.01 -3.53
C ALA A 39 -4.97 -13.72 -3.65
N GLN A 40 -4.94 -14.98 -4.08
CA GLN A 40 -3.71 -15.70 -4.36
C GLN A 40 -3.01 -15.21 -5.63
N ALA A 41 -3.74 -14.79 -6.66
CA ALA A 41 -3.16 -14.20 -7.85
C ALA A 41 -2.55 -12.81 -7.54
N GLU A 42 -3.18 -11.99 -6.70
CA GLU A 42 -2.63 -10.71 -6.25
C GLU A 42 -1.34 -10.89 -5.42
N ALA A 43 -1.23 -11.94 -4.61
CA ALA A 43 -0.03 -12.24 -3.83
C ALA A 43 1.17 -12.70 -4.68
N GLN A 44 0.99 -12.99 -5.96
CA GLN A 44 2.03 -13.57 -6.83
C GLN A 44 2.78 -12.57 -7.71
N HIS A 45 2.34 -11.31 -7.84
CA HIS A 45 3.06 -10.44 -8.77
C HIS A 45 4.16 -9.58 -8.14
N LEU A 46 4.28 -9.55 -6.85
CA LEU A 46 5.35 -8.84 -6.14
C LEU A 46 5.98 -9.77 -5.10
N ARG A 47 7.27 -9.99 -5.22
CA ARG A 47 8.08 -10.70 -4.23
C ARG A 47 9.24 -9.84 -3.79
N ILE A 48 9.29 -9.50 -2.48
CA ILE A 48 10.41 -8.79 -1.87
C ILE A 48 11.21 -9.80 -1.06
N PHE A 49 12.53 -9.87 -1.31
CA PHE A 49 13.37 -10.87 -0.66
C PHE A 49 14.84 -10.49 -0.61
N ASN A 50 15.59 -11.24 0.19
CA ASN A 50 17.02 -11.09 0.36
C ASN A 50 17.72 -12.42 0.00
N PRO A 51 18.54 -12.48 -1.06
CA PRO A 51 19.30 -13.67 -1.39
C PRO A 51 20.20 -14.09 -0.21
N PRO A 52 20.24 -15.40 0.13
CA PRO A 52 21.06 -15.86 1.28
C PRO A 52 22.55 -15.68 1.08
N SER A 53 23.02 -15.48 -0.14
CA SER A 53 24.41 -15.20 -0.49
C SER A 53 24.81 -13.72 -0.28
N MET A 54 23.85 -12.83 0.06
CA MET A 54 24.11 -11.42 0.30
C MET A 54 24.13 -11.08 1.79
N PRO A 55 24.85 -10.03 2.21
CA PRO A 55 24.82 -9.56 3.59
C PRO A 55 23.39 -9.23 4.05
N LYS A 56 23.09 -9.44 5.35
CA LYS A 56 21.79 -9.08 5.90
C LYS A 56 21.57 -7.56 5.79
N PRO A 57 20.51 -7.09 5.10
CA PRO A 57 20.27 -5.67 4.95
C PRO A 57 19.72 -5.05 6.24
N VAL A 58 19.88 -3.74 6.41
CA VAL A 58 19.37 -2.98 7.56
C VAL A 58 18.39 -1.93 7.07
N GLY A 59 17.10 -2.23 7.25
CA GLY A 59 15.99 -1.32 6.91
C GLY A 59 15.71 -1.16 5.42
N TYR A 60 16.11 -2.12 4.59
CA TYR A 60 15.75 -2.24 3.17
C TYR A 60 15.82 -3.71 2.78
N SER A 61 15.29 -4.07 1.62
CA SER A 61 15.50 -5.38 1.01
C SER A 61 16.39 -5.26 -0.23
N HIS A 62 17.06 -6.36 -0.59
CA HIS A 62 17.93 -6.35 -1.76
C HIS A 62 17.16 -6.40 -3.08
N VAL A 63 16.05 -7.16 -3.13
CA VAL A 63 15.35 -7.47 -4.36
C VAL A 63 13.85 -7.28 -4.20
N ALA A 64 13.23 -6.64 -5.18
CA ALA A 64 11.82 -6.74 -5.48
C ALA A 64 11.67 -7.31 -6.89
N GLU A 65 11.04 -8.46 -7.02
CA GLU A 65 10.70 -9.09 -8.29
C GLU A 65 9.23 -8.83 -8.60
N VAL A 66 8.98 -8.29 -9.77
CA VAL A 66 7.63 -7.95 -10.25
C VAL A 66 7.34 -8.72 -11.52
N THR A 67 6.27 -9.51 -11.52
CA THR A 67 5.87 -10.34 -12.68
C THR A 67 4.65 -9.80 -13.41
N ALA A 68 3.85 -8.93 -12.77
CA ALA A 68 2.66 -8.30 -13.37
C ALA A 68 2.28 -7.03 -12.58
N GLY A 69 1.33 -6.26 -13.08
CA GLY A 69 0.77 -5.10 -12.42
C GLY A 69 0.96 -3.80 -13.19
N ARG A 70 0.40 -2.71 -12.66
CA ARG A 70 0.54 -1.34 -13.17
C ARG A 70 1.73 -0.67 -12.50
N THR A 71 2.77 -0.38 -13.24
CA THR A 71 3.92 0.38 -12.72
C THR A 71 3.57 1.87 -12.67
N VAL A 72 3.87 2.49 -11.53
CA VAL A 72 3.68 3.92 -11.26
C VAL A 72 5.01 4.50 -10.81
N TYR A 73 5.45 5.54 -11.50
CA TYR A 73 6.62 6.34 -11.15
C TYR A 73 6.16 7.60 -10.45
N ILE A 74 6.61 7.83 -9.22
CA ILE A 74 6.33 9.04 -8.46
C ILE A 74 7.63 9.84 -8.38
N ALA A 75 7.57 11.06 -8.91
CA ALA A 75 8.71 11.98 -8.93
C ALA A 75 9.22 12.30 -7.52
N GLY A 76 10.45 12.83 -7.43
CA GLY A 76 11.02 13.28 -6.18
C GLY A 76 10.10 14.25 -5.43
N GLN A 77 9.82 13.92 -4.18
CA GLN A 77 9.05 14.75 -3.28
C GLN A 77 9.98 15.46 -2.31
N LEU A 78 9.72 16.74 -2.16
CA LEU A 78 10.42 17.64 -1.25
C LEU A 78 9.52 17.96 -0.05
N GLY A 79 10.11 18.49 1.03
CA GLY A 79 9.38 18.89 2.24
C GLY A 79 8.54 20.15 2.04
N LEU A 80 7.64 20.16 1.05
CA LEU A 80 6.70 21.25 0.76
C LEU A 80 5.28 20.84 1.12
N ASP A 81 4.57 21.70 1.82
CA ASP A 81 3.15 21.54 2.05
C ASP A 81 2.32 21.85 0.77
N PRO A 82 0.99 21.60 0.76
CA PRO A 82 0.15 21.89 -0.40
C PRO A 82 0.12 23.36 -0.84
N SER A 83 0.52 24.30 0.02
CA SER A 83 0.65 25.74 -0.33
C SER A 83 2.00 26.05 -0.98
N GLY A 84 2.92 25.09 -1.06
CA GLY A 84 4.28 25.27 -1.56
C GLY A 84 5.26 25.86 -0.53
N LYS A 85 4.87 25.91 0.74
CA LYS A 85 5.71 26.35 1.85
C LYS A 85 6.55 25.19 2.38
N MET A 86 7.81 25.45 2.72
CA MET A 86 8.70 24.48 3.35
C MET A 86 8.19 24.10 4.74
N ALA A 87 8.16 22.81 5.02
CA ALA A 87 7.73 22.27 6.31
C ALA A 87 8.78 22.51 7.39
N GLY A 88 8.33 22.93 8.56
CA GLY A 88 9.17 23.20 9.72
C GLY A 88 9.94 24.53 9.66
N ALA A 89 10.79 24.72 10.63
CA ALA A 89 11.76 25.83 10.68
C ALA A 89 12.94 25.54 9.71
N PRO A 90 13.73 26.54 9.34
CA PRO A 90 14.97 26.31 8.61
C PRO A 90 15.85 25.27 9.31
N GLY A 91 16.27 24.24 8.58
CA GLY A 91 17.11 23.15 9.13
C GLY A 91 16.31 22.02 9.82
N ASP A 92 15.00 22.11 9.93
CA ASP A 92 14.18 21.05 10.55
C ASP A 92 14.02 19.86 9.60
N PHE A 93 15.02 18.95 9.62
CA PHE A 93 15.00 17.74 8.82
C PHE A 93 13.79 16.84 9.10
N ARG A 94 13.38 16.71 10.37
CA ARG A 94 12.25 15.84 10.74
C ARG A 94 10.94 16.32 10.15
N ALA A 95 10.68 17.62 10.20
CA ALA A 95 9.49 18.19 9.59
C ALA A 95 9.51 18.01 8.06
N GLN A 96 10.64 18.29 7.40
CA GLN A 96 10.78 18.07 5.96
C GLN A 96 10.59 16.60 5.59
N ALA A 97 11.23 15.67 6.29
CA ALA A 97 11.10 14.24 6.04
C ALA A 97 9.66 13.76 6.21
N THR A 98 8.98 14.21 7.28
CA THR A 98 7.56 13.85 7.49
C THR A 98 6.70 14.34 6.32
N GLN A 99 6.88 15.59 5.90
CA GLN A 99 6.13 16.15 4.78
C GLN A 99 6.41 15.42 3.46
N VAL A 100 7.65 15.03 3.19
CA VAL A 100 8.02 14.21 2.03
C VAL A 100 7.20 12.92 2.00
N PHE A 101 7.13 12.19 3.11
CA PHE A 101 6.37 10.94 3.18
C PHE A 101 4.85 11.15 3.10
N GLU A 102 4.31 12.24 3.64
CA GLU A 102 2.90 12.60 3.45
C GLU A 102 2.59 12.93 1.97
N ASN A 103 3.49 13.62 1.27
CA ASN A 103 3.35 13.89 -0.17
C ASN A 103 3.37 12.58 -0.99
N LEU A 104 4.30 11.67 -0.69
CA LEU A 104 4.35 10.33 -1.32
C LEU A 104 3.06 9.54 -1.04
N LYS A 105 2.55 9.58 0.19
CA LYS A 105 1.29 8.95 0.56
C LYS A 105 0.12 9.50 -0.25
N ALA A 106 0.03 10.82 -0.39
CA ALA A 106 -1.00 11.47 -1.20
C ALA A 106 -0.91 11.04 -2.67
N ALA A 107 0.30 11.03 -3.25
CA ALA A 107 0.53 10.60 -4.62
C ALA A 107 0.16 9.12 -4.85
N LEU A 108 0.55 8.22 -3.93
CA LEU A 108 0.17 6.81 -3.96
C LEU A 108 -1.35 6.64 -3.88
N THR A 109 -2.01 7.35 -2.95
CA THR A 109 -3.47 7.31 -2.79
C THR A 109 -4.19 7.76 -4.06
N ALA A 110 -3.70 8.80 -4.72
CA ALA A 110 -4.30 9.32 -5.96
C ALA A 110 -4.34 8.30 -7.12
N VAL A 111 -3.46 7.30 -7.09
CA VAL A 111 -3.43 6.22 -8.08
C VAL A 111 -4.07 4.91 -7.57
N GLY A 112 -4.67 4.95 -6.38
CA GLY A 112 -5.31 3.78 -5.73
C GLY A 112 -4.31 2.85 -5.06
N GLY A 113 -3.12 3.36 -4.68
CA GLY A 113 -2.06 2.61 -4.03
C GLY A 113 -1.76 3.04 -2.60
N SER A 114 -0.79 2.37 -2.01
CA SER A 114 -0.24 2.62 -0.68
C SER A 114 1.26 2.32 -0.67
N PHE A 115 1.93 2.53 0.45
CA PHE A 115 3.34 2.15 0.60
C PHE A 115 3.62 0.65 0.46
N GLU A 116 2.62 -0.21 0.63
CA GLU A 116 2.73 -1.66 0.40
C GLU A 116 3.02 -2.02 -1.06
N HIS A 117 2.67 -1.12 -1.99
CA HIS A 117 2.91 -1.28 -3.42
C HIS A 117 4.28 -0.76 -3.86
N VAL A 118 5.05 -0.10 -2.97
CA VAL A 118 6.35 0.46 -3.31
C VAL A 118 7.37 -0.65 -3.51
N VAL A 119 7.98 -0.70 -4.69
CA VAL A 119 9.00 -1.69 -5.09
C VAL A 119 10.40 -1.10 -5.15
N LYS A 120 10.54 0.22 -5.11
CA LYS A 120 11.81 0.93 -5.05
C LYS A 120 11.63 2.29 -4.39
N LEU A 121 12.58 2.65 -3.51
CA LEU A 121 12.67 3.96 -2.89
C LEU A 121 14.10 4.50 -3.06
N ASN A 122 14.23 5.70 -3.59
CA ASN A 122 15.49 6.42 -3.65
C ASN A 122 15.39 7.69 -2.80
N ALA A 123 16.39 7.90 -1.94
CA ALA A 123 16.47 9.04 -1.04
C ALA A 123 17.77 9.80 -1.25
N TYR A 124 17.66 11.10 -1.45
CA TYR A 124 18.75 12.03 -1.73
C TYR A 124 18.86 13.02 -0.56
N PHE A 125 20.04 13.09 0.05
CA PHE A 125 20.30 13.90 1.24
C PHE A 125 21.33 14.97 0.94
N THR A 126 21.19 16.14 1.54
CA THR A 126 22.27 17.15 1.56
C THR A 126 23.30 16.89 2.67
N ASP A 127 22.91 16.18 3.74
CA ASP A 127 23.76 15.66 4.80
C ASP A 127 23.25 14.29 5.26
N ILE A 128 23.77 13.21 4.67
CA ILE A 128 23.31 11.86 5.01
C ILE A 128 23.79 11.43 6.40
N ALA A 129 24.99 11.84 6.82
CA ALA A 129 25.54 11.42 8.09
C ALA A 129 24.72 11.96 9.27
N GLY A 130 24.33 13.23 9.21
CA GLY A 130 23.51 13.87 10.24
C GLY A 130 22.05 13.42 10.23
N HIS A 131 21.53 13.01 9.09
CA HIS A 131 20.08 12.85 8.90
C HIS A 131 19.58 11.41 8.78
N ILE A 132 20.44 10.43 8.47
CA ILE A 132 20.00 9.04 8.24
C ILE A 132 19.30 8.39 9.44
N PRO A 133 19.67 8.66 10.72
CA PRO A 133 18.91 8.09 11.84
C PRO A 133 17.49 8.62 11.90
N ILE A 134 17.29 9.95 11.75
CA ILE A 134 15.98 10.58 11.77
C ILE A 134 15.14 10.13 10.57
N PHE A 135 15.77 10.01 9.40
CA PHE A 135 15.09 9.48 8.20
C PHE A 135 14.51 8.08 8.44
N ARG A 136 15.28 7.17 9.04
CA ARG A 136 14.81 5.81 9.35
C ARG A 136 13.60 5.82 10.27
N GLU A 137 13.65 6.63 11.34
CA GLU A 137 12.52 6.76 12.27
C GLU A 137 11.24 7.26 11.58
N VAL A 138 11.35 8.23 10.68
CA VAL A 138 10.21 8.76 9.93
C VAL A 138 9.72 7.73 8.91
N ARG A 139 10.61 7.20 8.07
CA ARG A 139 10.30 6.20 7.04
C ARG A 139 9.56 4.98 7.62
N ASP A 140 10.02 4.46 8.76
CA ASP A 140 9.51 3.24 9.40
C ASP A 140 8.07 3.38 9.95
N ARG A 141 7.47 4.58 9.82
CA ARG A 141 6.04 4.82 10.06
C ARG A 141 5.17 4.56 8.83
N TYR A 142 5.78 4.50 7.65
CA TYR A 142 5.09 4.40 6.35
C TYR A 142 5.34 3.07 5.64
N VAL A 143 6.56 2.56 5.69
CA VAL A 143 6.92 1.30 5.02
C VAL A 143 6.92 0.11 5.98
N SER A 144 6.69 -1.09 5.46
CA SER A 144 6.81 -2.33 6.23
C SER A 144 8.22 -2.47 6.81
N LYS A 145 8.30 -2.86 8.08
CA LYS A 145 9.58 -3.19 8.74
C LYS A 145 10.05 -4.60 8.42
N ASP A 146 9.11 -5.50 8.14
CA ASP A 146 9.41 -6.91 7.87
C ASP A 146 9.84 -7.13 6.42
N THR A 147 9.18 -6.43 5.51
CA THR A 147 9.45 -6.48 4.06
C THR A 147 9.61 -5.08 3.48
N PRO A 148 10.63 -4.31 3.91
CA PRO A 148 10.84 -2.97 3.38
C PRO A 148 11.24 -3.05 1.90
N PRO A 149 10.87 -2.05 1.07
CA PRO A 149 11.25 -2.06 -0.34
C PRO A 149 12.77 -1.94 -0.51
N PRO A 150 13.32 -2.40 -1.64
CA PRO A 150 14.67 -2.03 -2.08
C PRO A 150 14.85 -0.53 -2.04
N SER A 151 15.94 -0.10 -1.39
CA SER A 151 16.19 1.32 -1.18
C SER A 151 17.63 1.69 -1.52
N THR A 152 17.81 2.91 -2.04
CA THR A 152 19.12 3.55 -2.24
C THR A 152 19.10 4.89 -1.53
N ALA A 153 20.11 5.17 -0.74
CA ALA A 153 20.28 6.44 -0.05
C ALA A 153 21.66 7.02 -0.41
N VAL A 154 21.68 8.25 -0.90
CA VAL A 154 22.90 8.92 -1.32
C VAL A 154 22.92 10.37 -0.87
N GLN A 155 24.13 10.89 -0.65
CA GLN A 155 24.32 12.32 -0.45
C GLN A 155 24.55 13.02 -1.78
N VAL A 156 23.92 14.17 -1.95
CA VAL A 156 24.06 15.05 -3.11
C VAL A 156 24.60 16.40 -2.66
N VAL A 157 25.22 17.13 -3.58
CA VAL A 157 25.79 18.46 -3.28
C VAL A 157 24.67 19.46 -2.91
N ARG A 158 23.54 19.40 -3.60
CA ARG A 158 22.34 20.21 -3.34
C ARG A 158 21.11 19.60 -4.00
N LEU A 159 19.95 19.99 -3.51
CA LEU A 159 18.65 19.71 -4.12
C LEU A 159 18.16 20.90 -4.96
N ALA A 160 16.95 20.83 -5.49
CA ALA A 160 16.41 21.79 -6.43
C ALA A 160 16.39 23.24 -5.94
N ARG A 161 16.29 23.47 -4.63
CA ARG A 161 16.36 24.81 -3.99
C ARG A 161 17.17 24.74 -2.71
N ASP A 162 17.69 25.89 -2.29
CA ASP A 162 18.37 26.01 -1.00
C ASP A 162 17.40 25.76 0.16
N GLY A 163 17.90 25.17 1.24
CA GLY A 163 17.13 24.84 2.43
C GLY A 163 16.44 23.48 2.40
N PHE A 164 16.34 22.81 1.24
CA PHE A 164 15.89 21.41 1.19
C PHE A 164 16.98 20.47 1.65
N LEU A 165 16.61 19.53 2.53
CA LEU A 165 17.51 18.59 3.17
C LEU A 165 17.32 17.16 2.70
N LEU A 166 16.16 16.85 2.15
CA LEU A 166 15.74 15.52 1.69
C LEU A 166 14.85 15.63 0.46
N GLU A 167 15.10 14.73 -0.49
CA GLU A 167 14.18 14.41 -1.58
C GLU A 167 14.01 12.88 -1.65
N VAL A 168 12.79 12.40 -1.89
CA VAL A 168 12.51 10.96 -2.03
C VAL A 168 11.62 10.73 -3.22
N GLU A 169 12.01 9.79 -4.08
CA GLU A 169 11.20 9.26 -5.17
C GLU A 169 10.89 7.78 -4.94
N VAL A 170 9.77 7.30 -5.52
CA VAL A 170 9.41 5.90 -5.43
C VAL A 170 8.88 5.36 -6.76
N ILE A 171 9.09 4.05 -6.95
CA ILE A 171 8.40 3.25 -7.96
C ILE A 171 7.47 2.32 -7.22
N ALA A 172 6.20 2.28 -7.63
CA ALA A 172 5.19 1.39 -7.08
C ALA A 172 4.60 0.49 -8.18
N VAL A 173 4.15 -0.71 -7.80
CA VAL A 173 3.43 -1.62 -8.68
C VAL A 173 2.10 -1.99 -8.03
N LEU A 174 1.03 -1.56 -8.67
CA LEU A 174 -0.34 -1.79 -8.23
C LEU A 174 -0.97 -2.96 -9.01
N PRO A 175 -1.99 -3.61 -8.47
CA PRO A 175 -2.78 -4.57 -9.24
C PRO A 175 -3.28 -3.98 -10.56
N PRO A 176 -3.56 -4.80 -11.58
CA PRO A 176 -4.26 -4.36 -12.78
C PRO A 176 -5.57 -3.66 -12.41
N ARG A 177 -6.02 -2.70 -13.22
CA ARG A 177 -7.37 -2.16 -13.05
C ARG A 177 -8.37 -3.25 -13.46
N ALA A 178 -9.39 -3.43 -12.63
CA ALA A 178 -10.54 -4.25 -12.98
C ALA A 178 -11.27 -3.69 -14.20
#